data_84eca06ea07f5c12fb8aa4080844329e
#
_entry.id   84eca06ea07f5c12fb8aa4080844329e
#
_cell.length_a   1.000
_cell.length_b   1.000
_cell.length_c   1.000
_cell.angle_alpha   90.00
_cell.angle_beta   90.00
_cell.angle_gamma   90.00
#
_symmetry.space_group_name_H-M   'P 1'
#
loop_
_entity.id
_entity.type
_entity.pdbx_description
1 polymer ?
#
loop_
_entity_poly.entity_id
_entity_poly.type
_entity_poly.pdbx_seq_one_letter_code
_entity_poly.pdbx_strand_id
1 'polypeptide(L)'
;MYAHIARARFQPEHSDDVIQVARDSIDAYRELAGFVRVTHLYDRASGWGFALSTWQTEADAKAAVMPLASVTDRFAPYWAEHPSSEPGFFDVIGALPTFEVVAES
;
A
#
# COMPACT_ATOMS: atom_id res chain seq x y z
N MET A 1 12.33 -5.70 11.42
CA MET A 1 11.39 -5.50 10.32
C MET A 1 11.37 -4.06 9.87
N TYR A 2 11.01 -3.83 8.65
CA TYR A 2 11.03 -2.51 8.05
C TYR A 2 9.73 -2.28 7.30
N ALA A 3 9.17 -1.08 7.38
CA ALA A 3 7.89 -0.76 6.78
C ALA A 3 8.00 0.32 5.72
N HIS A 4 7.15 0.24 4.71
CA HIS A 4 6.98 1.27 3.71
C HIS A 4 5.53 1.74 3.73
N ILE A 5 5.36 3.05 3.72
CA ILE A 5 4.04 3.67 3.65
C ILE A 5 3.95 4.44 2.33
N ALA A 6 3.02 4.04 1.50
CA ALA A 6 2.66 4.78 0.30
C ALA A 6 1.31 5.45 0.54
N ARG A 7 1.17 6.68 0.10
CA ARG A 7 -0.09 7.39 0.22
C ARG A 7 -0.42 8.11 -1.09
N ALA A 8 -1.69 8.17 -1.38
CA ALA A 8 -2.19 8.88 -2.55
C ALA A 8 -3.61 9.36 -2.30
N ARG A 9 -3.99 10.41 -2.98
CA ARG A 9 -5.36 10.87 -2.97
C ARG A 9 -6.00 10.56 -4.31
N PHE A 10 -7.15 9.90 -4.24
CA PHE A 10 -7.88 9.46 -5.42
C PHE A 10 -9.16 10.27 -5.59
N GLN A 11 -9.69 10.22 -6.79
CA GLN A 11 -10.99 10.81 -7.10
C GLN A 11 -12.07 9.97 -6.42
N PRO A 12 -12.84 10.53 -5.46
CA PRO A 12 -13.81 9.74 -4.69
C PRO A 12 -14.87 9.02 -5.53
N GLU A 13 -15.22 9.57 -6.68
CA GLU A 13 -16.17 8.94 -7.59
C GLU A 13 -15.68 7.62 -8.18
N HIS A 14 -14.36 7.37 -8.12
CA HIS A 14 -13.73 6.14 -8.59
C HIS A 14 -13.36 5.17 -7.46
N SER A 15 -13.96 5.32 -6.29
CA SER A 15 -13.61 4.52 -5.11
C SER A 15 -13.69 3.02 -5.34
N ASP A 16 -14.71 2.55 -6.03
CA ASP A 16 -14.84 1.11 -6.29
C ASP A 16 -13.70 0.59 -7.16
N ASP A 17 -13.28 1.36 -8.16
CA ASP A 17 -12.16 1.00 -9.01
C ASP A 17 -10.85 0.96 -8.23
N VAL A 18 -10.63 1.97 -7.38
CA VAL A 18 -9.44 2.04 -6.52
C VAL A 18 -9.35 0.82 -5.60
N ILE A 19 -10.46 0.49 -4.95
CA ILE A 19 -10.52 -0.66 -4.04
C ILE A 19 -10.24 -1.97 -4.81
N GLN A 20 -10.78 -2.10 -6.01
CA GLN A 20 -10.54 -3.29 -6.81
C GLN A 20 -9.08 -3.42 -7.21
N VAL A 21 -8.44 -2.34 -7.63
CA VAL A 21 -7.00 -2.35 -7.95
C VAL A 21 -6.19 -2.76 -6.71
N ALA A 22 -6.53 -2.22 -5.54
CA ALA A 22 -5.84 -2.58 -4.30
C ALA A 22 -5.96 -4.08 -4.00
N ARG A 23 -7.15 -4.63 -4.14
CA ARG A 23 -7.37 -6.06 -3.93
C ARG A 23 -6.59 -6.93 -4.91
N ASP A 24 -6.60 -6.54 -6.18
CA ASP A 24 -5.90 -7.29 -7.23
C ASP A 24 -4.38 -7.21 -7.10
N SER A 25 -3.87 -6.20 -6.41
CA SER A 25 -2.43 -6.00 -6.26
C SER A 25 -1.78 -6.88 -5.20
N ILE A 26 -2.57 -7.50 -4.33
CA ILE A 26 -2.03 -8.26 -3.19
C ILE A 26 -1.09 -9.38 -3.64
N ASP A 27 -1.44 -10.08 -4.70
CA ASP A 27 -0.62 -11.19 -5.19
C ASP A 27 0.76 -10.74 -5.68
N ALA A 28 0.86 -9.52 -6.20
CA ALA A 28 2.15 -8.96 -6.61
C ALA A 28 3.09 -8.76 -5.41
N TYR A 29 2.57 -8.41 -4.24
CA TYR A 29 3.37 -8.29 -3.03
C TYR A 29 3.90 -9.63 -2.55
N ARG A 30 3.06 -10.68 -2.60
CA ARG A 30 3.41 -12.00 -2.06
C ARG A 30 4.64 -12.62 -2.69
N GLU A 31 4.91 -12.31 -3.93
CA GLU A 31 6.02 -12.89 -4.69
C GLU A 31 7.35 -12.21 -4.42
N LEU A 32 7.35 -11.11 -3.69
CA LEU A 32 8.56 -10.33 -3.45
C LEU A 32 9.33 -10.83 -2.23
N ALA A 33 10.66 -10.85 -2.35
CA ALA A 33 11.53 -11.29 -1.27
C ALA A 33 11.34 -10.46 -0.01
N GLY A 34 11.25 -11.13 1.13
CA GLY A 34 11.13 -10.49 2.44
C GLY A 34 9.76 -9.91 2.75
N PHE A 35 8.78 -10.11 1.90
CA PHE A 35 7.43 -9.64 2.18
C PHE A 35 6.84 -10.27 3.43
N VAL A 36 6.27 -9.45 4.32
CA VAL A 36 5.60 -9.91 5.53
C VAL A 36 4.09 -9.65 5.45
N ARG A 37 3.72 -8.40 5.17
CA ARG A 37 2.31 -8.00 5.23
C ARG A 37 2.10 -6.73 4.41
N VAL A 38 0.89 -6.57 3.89
CA VAL A 38 0.40 -5.30 3.37
C VAL A 38 -1.00 -5.02 3.89
N THR A 39 -1.24 -3.80 4.28
CA THR A 39 -2.56 -3.33 4.70
C THR A 39 -2.91 -2.12 3.84
N HIS A 40 -4.05 -2.19 3.18
CA HIS A 40 -4.58 -1.06 2.44
C HIS A 40 -5.66 -0.37 3.26
N LEU A 41 -5.54 0.95 3.38
CA LEU A 41 -6.52 1.79 4.05
C LEU A 41 -7.07 2.77 3.04
N TYR A 42 -8.38 2.97 3.04
CA TYR A 42 -8.99 3.88 2.11
C TYR A 42 -10.22 4.57 2.71
N ASP A 43 -10.32 5.88 2.49
CA ASP A 43 -11.48 6.66 2.89
C ASP A 43 -12.28 7.07 1.65
N ARG A 44 -13.48 6.51 1.51
CA ARG A 44 -14.34 6.77 0.36
C ARG A 44 -14.76 8.23 0.24
N ALA A 45 -14.91 8.91 1.35
CA ALA A 45 -15.40 10.30 1.36
C ALA A 45 -14.34 11.27 0.83
N SER A 46 -13.10 11.14 1.27
CA SER A 46 -12.01 12.05 0.89
C SER A 46 -11.20 11.56 -0.29
N GLY A 47 -11.18 10.25 -0.54
CA GLY A 47 -10.33 9.64 -1.54
C GLY A 47 -8.91 9.36 -1.06
N TRP A 48 -8.58 9.61 0.21
CA TRP A 48 -7.26 9.28 0.74
C TRP A 48 -7.07 7.78 0.86
N GLY A 49 -5.95 7.30 0.34
CA GLY A 49 -5.56 5.90 0.43
C GLY A 49 -4.14 5.74 0.92
N PHE A 50 -3.91 4.65 1.66
CA PHE A 50 -2.61 4.31 2.22
C PHE A 50 -2.34 2.84 1.96
N ALA A 51 -1.10 2.51 1.60
CA ALA A 51 -0.61 1.14 1.56
C ALA A 51 0.53 1.03 2.56
N LEU A 52 0.32 0.26 3.62
CA LEU A 52 1.32 -0.01 4.65
C LEU A 52 1.86 -1.40 4.41
N SER A 53 3.10 -1.51 3.96
CA SER A 53 3.74 -2.80 3.73
C SER A 53 4.89 -3.00 4.71
N THR A 54 5.06 -4.24 5.16
CA THR A 54 6.10 -4.63 6.11
C THR A 54 6.99 -5.68 5.46
N TRP A 55 8.29 -5.56 5.70
CA TRP A 55 9.35 -6.36 5.07
C TRP A 55 10.32 -6.86 6.13
N GLN A 56 10.99 -7.96 5.85
CA GLN A 56 11.97 -8.53 6.77
C GLN A 56 13.14 -7.58 7.02
N THR A 57 13.62 -6.91 5.97
CA THR A 57 14.78 -6.02 6.06
C THR A 57 14.52 -4.73 5.28
N GLU A 58 15.33 -3.71 5.60
CA GLU A 58 15.34 -2.46 4.84
C GLU A 58 15.65 -2.69 3.35
N ALA A 59 16.62 -3.58 3.08
CA ALA A 59 17.00 -3.89 1.70
C ALA A 59 15.84 -4.49 0.92
N ASP A 60 15.06 -5.39 1.54
CA ASP A 60 13.88 -5.98 0.90
C ASP A 60 12.82 -4.94 0.60
N ALA A 61 12.56 -4.03 1.55
CA ALA A 61 11.59 -2.96 1.37
C ALA A 61 11.97 -2.05 0.18
N LYS A 62 13.21 -1.66 0.12
CA LYS A 62 13.72 -0.80 -0.96
C LYS A 62 13.75 -1.50 -2.30
N ALA A 63 14.13 -2.78 -2.31
CA ALA A 63 14.16 -3.58 -3.53
C ALA A 63 12.76 -3.79 -4.15
N ALA A 64 11.72 -3.73 -3.33
CA ALA A 64 10.34 -3.92 -3.79
C ALA A 64 9.79 -2.74 -4.59
N VAL A 65 10.39 -1.57 -4.49
CA VAL A 65 9.89 -0.34 -5.13
C VAL A 65 9.74 -0.50 -6.64
N MET A 66 10.75 -1.03 -7.31
CA MET A 66 10.74 -1.17 -8.76
C MET A 66 9.70 -2.19 -9.26
N PRO A 67 9.66 -3.42 -8.70
CA PRO A 67 8.61 -4.36 -9.09
C PRO A 67 7.20 -3.86 -8.82
N LEU A 68 7.00 -3.07 -7.76
CA LEU A 68 5.68 -2.54 -7.42
C LEU A 68 5.29 -1.31 -8.23
N ALA A 69 6.18 -0.77 -9.05
CA ALA A 69 5.85 0.36 -9.91
C ALA A 69 4.68 0.03 -10.85
N SER A 70 4.61 -1.19 -11.35
CA SER A 70 3.50 -1.61 -12.21
C SER A 70 2.15 -1.61 -11.48
N VAL A 71 2.16 -1.89 -10.17
CA VAL A 71 0.97 -1.78 -9.33
C VAL A 71 0.56 -0.32 -9.20
N THR A 72 1.52 0.54 -8.90
CA THR A 72 1.28 1.98 -8.77
C THR A 72 0.68 2.56 -10.05
N ASP A 73 1.16 2.11 -11.21
CA ASP A 73 0.67 2.56 -12.51
C ASP A 73 -0.81 2.23 -12.73
N ARG A 74 -1.31 1.15 -12.13
CA ARG A 74 -2.73 0.79 -12.24
C ARG A 74 -3.64 1.78 -11.52
N PHE A 75 -3.13 2.48 -10.52
CA PHE A 75 -3.87 3.49 -9.79
C PHE A 75 -3.88 4.84 -10.50
N ALA A 76 -2.95 5.06 -11.41
CA ALA A 76 -2.75 6.38 -12.03
C ALA A 76 -4.01 7.01 -12.64
N PRO A 77 -4.91 6.27 -13.32
CA PRO A 77 -6.12 6.87 -13.88
C PRO A 77 -7.05 7.49 -12.85
N TYR A 78 -6.91 7.09 -11.58
CA TYR A 78 -7.82 7.46 -10.51
C TYR A 78 -7.26 8.50 -9.55
N TRP A 79 -6.03 8.95 -9.75
CA TRP A 79 -5.43 9.97 -8.89
C TRP A 79 -6.19 11.29 -8.97
N ALA A 80 -6.44 11.90 -7.81
CA ALA A 80 -6.93 13.27 -7.74
C ALA A 80 -5.79 14.27 -7.92
N GLU A 81 -4.60 13.86 -7.47
CA GLU A 81 -3.37 14.64 -7.59
C GLU A 81 -2.19 13.68 -7.66
N HIS A 82 -1.04 14.15 -8.13
CA HIS A 82 0.14 13.32 -8.23
C HIS A 82 0.58 12.86 -6.83
N PRO A 83 0.85 11.55 -6.63
CA PRO A 83 1.25 11.05 -5.32
C PRO A 83 2.55 11.70 -4.84
N SER A 84 2.62 11.92 -3.53
CA SER A 84 3.84 12.39 -2.89
C SER A 84 4.84 11.23 -2.77
N SER A 85 6.11 11.53 -3.03
CA SER A 85 7.21 10.59 -2.82
C SER A 85 7.89 10.80 -1.46
N GLU A 86 7.30 11.61 -0.58
CA GLU A 86 7.85 11.87 0.74
C GLU A 86 8.09 10.60 1.53
N PRO A 87 9.06 10.65 2.49
CA PRO A 87 9.65 9.43 3.00
C PRO A 87 8.60 8.48 3.54
N GLY A 88 8.62 7.31 2.97
CA GLY A 88 7.69 6.27 3.32
C GLY A 88 8.36 5.05 3.90
N PHE A 89 9.63 5.15 4.33
CA PHE A 89 10.40 4.03 4.88
C PHE A 89 10.65 4.23 6.36
N PHE A 90 10.35 3.19 7.16
CA PHE A 90 10.42 3.30 8.62
C PHE A 90 10.88 1.98 9.25
N ASP A 91 11.69 2.08 10.29
CA ASP A 91 11.94 0.93 11.15
C ASP A 91 10.67 0.60 11.93
N VAL A 92 10.37 -0.68 12.05
CA VAL A 92 9.30 -1.12 12.93
C VAL A 92 9.89 -1.26 14.33
N ILE A 93 9.56 -0.33 15.22
CA ILE A 93 10.10 -0.30 16.57
C ILE A 93 9.23 -1.05 17.58
N GLY A 94 8.04 -1.43 17.19
CA GLY A 94 7.16 -2.22 18.03
C GLY A 94 5.95 -2.67 17.25
N ALA A 95 5.52 -3.88 17.49
CA ALA A 95 4.31 -4.43 16.93
C ALA A 95 3.78 -5.51 17.84
N LEU A 96 2.47 -5.55 18.00
CA LEU A 96 1.81 -6.62 18.73
C LEU A 96 1.16 -7.54 17.70
N PRO A 97 1.37 -8.85 17.82
CA PRO A 97 0.60 -9.79 17.02
C PRO A 97 -0.85 -9.71 17.46
N THR A 98 -1.71 -9.36 16.57
CA THR A 98 -3.13 -9.25 16.83
C THR A 98 -3.90 -10.05 15.81
N PHE A 99 -5.11 -10.40 16.17
CA PHE A 99 -6.02 -10.88 15.16
C PHE A 99 -6.38 -9.71 14.24
N GLU A 100 -6.59 -10.02 12.99
CA GLU A 100 -7.02 -9.02 12.03
C GLU A 100 -8.54 -8.95 12.01
N VAL A 101 -9.03 -7.75 12.21
CA VAL A 101 -10.45 -7.51 11.99
C VAL A 101 -10.59 -7.01 10.57
N VAL A 102 -11.12 -7.86 9.71
CA VAL A 102 -11.44 -7.46 8.36
C VAL A 102 -12.82 -6.83 8.41
N ALA A 103 -12.86 -5.53 8.34
CA ALA A 103 -14.13 -4.83 8.26
C ALA A 103 -14.68 -5.01 6.85
N GLU A 104 -15.80 -5.68 6.76
CA GLU A 104 -16.55 -5.75 5.53
C GLU A 104 -17.25 -4.42 5.33
N SER A 105 -16.86 -3.73 4.33
CA SER A 105 -17.49 -2.47 3.97
C SER A 105 -18.46 -2.67 2.82
#